data_92925f7273359193d84f60556479edb6
#
_entry.id   92925f7273359193d84f60556479edb6
#
_cell.length_a   1.000
_cell.length_b   1.000
_cell.length_c   1.000
_cell.angle_alpha   90.00
_cell.angle_beta   90.00
_cell.angle_gamma   90.00
#
_symmetry.space_group_name_H-M   'P 1'
#
loop_
_entity.id
_entity.type
_entity.pdbx_description
1 polymer ?
#
loop_
_entity_poly.entity_id
_entity_poly.type
_entity_poly.pdbx_seq_one_letter_code
_entity_poly.pdbx_strand_id
1 'polypeptide(L)'
;MNERPLSSSLPYEDEVRVQKEGEEKSTKAHNNTITSKKRIEAIIPSEKTDSVLSTLESMNIQATFYESKGMGKGEKYMISYGKGGKTTKMPYSIRHTVVTIIDENKVGEVINAIRQSAMITSKSNVGIIVISSVDDVLPI
;
A
#
# COMPACT_ATOMS: atom_id res chain seq x y z
N MET A 1 -73.17 -2.11 -7.80
CA MET A 1 -72.79 -2.87 -7.89
C MET A 1 -71.47 -2.87 -8.23
N ASN A 2 -70.59 -2.75 -8.11
CA ASN A 2 -69.63 -2.94 -8.68
C ASN A 2 -68.44 -2.34 -8.52
N GLU A 3 -68.07 -1.90 -7.69
CA GLU A 3 -67.03 -1.23 -7.51
C GLU A 3 -65.94 -1.86 -7.00
N ARG A 4 -65.31 -2.71 -7.51
CA ARG A 4 -64.32 -3.40 -6.94
C ARG A 4 -63.04 -3.23 -7.50
N PRO A 5 -62.61 -2.57 -8.50
CA PRO A 5 -61.28 -2.62 -9.02
C PRO A 5 -60.22 -1.77 -8.33
N LEU A 6 -60.62 -0.94 -7.40
CA LEU A 6 -59.70 0.00 -6.83
C LEU A 6 -58.77 -0.58 -5.72
N SER A 7 -59.13 -1.69 -5.13
CA SER A 7 -58.35 -2.24 -4.06
C SER A 7 -57.17 -3.11 -4.44
N SER A 8 -57.07 -3.50 -5.72
CA SER A 8 -56.00 -4.36 -6.15
C SER A 8 -54.78 -3.62 -6.68
N SER A 9 -54.88 -2.34 -6.96
CA SER A 9 -53.74 -1.56 -7.44
C SER A 9 -52.88 -0.99 -6.33
N LEU A 10 -53.40 -0.78 -5.14
CA LEU A 10 -52.65 -0.22 -4.03
C LEU A 10 -51.52 -1.12 -3.48
N PRO A 11 -51.72 -2.43 -3.29
CA PRO A 11 -50.62 -3.27 -2.86
C PRO A 11 -49.47 -3.39 -3.87
N TYR A 12 -49.79 -3.30 -5.14
CA TYR A 12 -48.80 -3.38 -6.18
C TYR A 12 -47.88 -2.14 -6.25
N GLU A 13 -48.45 -0.95 -6.06
CA GLU A 13 -47.67 0.27 -6.03
C GLU A 13 -46.72 0.34 -4.82
N ASP A 14 -47.17 -0.15 -3.67
CA ASP A 14 -46.32 -0.20 -2.50
C ASP A 14 -45.14 -1.17 -2.62
N GLU A 15 -45.33 -2.31 -3.25
CA GLU A 15 -44.26 -3.25 -3.54
C GLU A 15 -43.22 -2.66 -4.49
N VAL A 16 -43.63 -1.96 -5.53
CA VAL A 16 -42.72 -1.28 -6.47
C VAL A 16 -41.93 -0.17 -5.77
N ARG A 17 -42.52 0.57 -4.85
CA ARG A 17 -41.83 1.57 -4.05
C ARG A 17 -40.74 0.98 -3.18
N VAL A 18 -41.00 -0.10 -2.51
CA VAL A 18 -40.03 -0.77 -1.63
C VAL A 18 -38.86 -1.29 -2.44
N GLN A 19 -39.10 -1.84 -3.61
CA GLN A 19 -38.03 -2.30 -4.48
C GLN A 19 -37.15 -1.16 -5.00
N LYS A 20 -37.73 -0.02 -5.36
CA LYS A 20 -36.95 1.14 -5.78
C LYS A 20 -36.09 1.72 -4.65
N GLU A 21 -36.61 1.80 -3.46
CA GLU A 21 -35.83 2.26 -2.30
C GLU A 21 -34.68 1.30 -1.98
N GLY A 22 -34.88 0.01 -2.11
CA GLY A 22 -33.85 -0.99 -1.92
C GLY A 22 -32.73 -0.89 -2.96
N GLU A 23 -33.07 -0.70 -4.23
CA GLU A 23 -32.12 -0.51 -5.30
C GLU A 23 -31.30 0.77 -5.14
N GLU A 24 -31.93 1.88 -4.76
CA GLU A 24 -31.22 3.13 -4.51
C GLU A 24 -30.22 3.02 -3.35
N LYS A 25 -30.59 2.36 -2.27
CA LYS A 25 -29.68 2.13 -1.14
C LYS A 25 -28.51 1.24 -1.52
N SER A 26 -28.72 0.21 -2.31
CA SER A 26 -27.69 -0.66 -2.79
C SER A 26 -26.70 0.07 -3.71
N THR A 27 -27.19 0.90 -4.60
CA THR A 27 -26.36 1.69 -5.51
C THR A 27 -25.53 2.73 -4.78
N LYS A 28 -26.08 3.40 -3.77
CA LYS A 28 -25.36 4.38 -2.92
C LYS A 28 -24.25 3.72 -2.09
N ALA A 29 -24.48 2.54 -1.54
CA ALA A 29 -23.49 1.81 -0.78
C ALA A 29 -22.34 1.33 -1.68
N HIS A 30 -22.60 1.00 -2.93
CA HIS A 30 -21.58 0.56 -3.87
C HIS A 30 -20.66 1.70 -4.35
N ASN A 31 -21.18 2.92 -4.46
CA ASN A 31 -20.41 4.08 -4.91
C ASN A 31 -19.45 4.64 -3.86
N ASN A 32 -19.61 4.28 -2.59
CA ASN A 32 -18.77 4.79 -1.49
C ASN A 32 -17.52 3.94 -1.20
N THR A 33 -17.31 2.84 -1.93
CA THR A 33 -16.24 1.88 -1.62
C THR A 33 -15.08 1.86 -2.61
N ILE A 34 -15.11 2.67 -3.67
CA ILE A 34 -14.04 2.70 -4.67
C ILE A 34 -13.03 3.79 -4.31
N THR A 35 -12.09 3.46 -3.44
CA THR A 35 -10.90 4.28 -3.22
C THR A 35 -9.79 3.84 -4.17
N SER A 36 -9.11 4.79 -4.82
CA SER A 36 -7.96 4.46 -5.63
C SER A 36 -6.80 3.96 -4.76
N LYS A 37 -6.06 2.99 -5.27
CA LYS A 37 -4.92 2.40 -4.58
C LYS A 37 -3.62 2.99 -5.10
N LYS A 38 -2.64 3.08 -4.23
CA LYS A 38 -1.28 3.47 -4.54
C LYS A 38 -0.31 2.40 -4.07
N ARG A 39 0.72 2.17 -4.86
CA ARG A 39 1.85 1.33 -4.50
C ARG A 39 2.98 2.20 -3.99
N ILE A 40 3.49 1.88 -2.82
CA ILE A 40 4.66 2.54 -2.23
C ILE A 40 5.80 1.54 -2.22
N GLU A 41 6.94 1.94 -2.73
CA GLU A 41 8.19 1.19 -2.65
C GLU A 41 9.21 2.05 -1.90
N ALA A 42 9.65 1.57 -0.76
CA ALA A 42 10.70 2.21 0.02
C ALA A 42 11.99 1.40 -0.12
N ILE A 43 12.98 1.96 -0.80
CA ILE A 43 14.29 1.36 -0.95
C ILE A 43 15.19 1.95 0.13
N ILE A 44 15.52 1.15 1.12
CA ILE A 44 16.16 1.58 2.37
C ILE A 44 17.42 0.77 2.65
N PRO A 45 18.32 1.30 3.48
CA PRO A 45 19.42 0.48 4.02
C PRO A 45 18.88 -0.72 4.80
N SER A 46 19.53 -1.86 4.67
CA SER A 46 19.05 -3.11 5.29
C SER A 46 18.91 -3.01 6.80
N GLU A 47 19.74 -2.21 7.47
CA GLU A 47 19.67 -2.01 8.92
C GLU A 47 18.43 -1.26 9.41
N LYS A 48 17.69 -0.62 8.50
CA LYS A 48 16.44 0.10 8.82
C LYS A 48 15.17 -0.71 8.58
N THR A 49 15.29 -1.87 8.02
CA THR A 49 14.14 -2.69 7.62
C THR A 49 13.24 -3.04 8.79
N ASP A 50 13.81 -3.53 9.88
CA ASP A 50 13.02 -3.93 11.04
C ASP A 50 12.22 -2.77 11.64
N SER A 51 12.84 -1.59 11.70
CA SER A 51 12.17 -0.38 12.18
C SER A 51 11.00 0.04 11.29
N VAL A 52 11.19 -0.02 9.98
CA VAL A 52 10.13 0.33 9.00
C VAL A 52 9.00 -0.69 9.06
N LEU A 53 9.31 -1.99 9.07
CA LEU A 53 8.29 -3.04 9.12
C LEU A 53 7.49 -2.97 10.43
N SER A 54 8.15 -2.77 11.56
CA SER A 54 7.48 -2.61 12.86
C SER A 54 6.53 -1.41 12.87
N THR A 55 6.94 -0.31 12.25
CA THR A 55 6.09 0.88 12.13
C THR A 55 4.85 0.61 11.28
N LEU A 56 5.02 -0.04 10.13
CA LEU A 56 3.89 -0.39 9.26
C LEU A 56 2.93 -1.38 9.95
N GLU A 57 3.47 -2.34 10.68
CA GLU A 57 2.67 -3.29 11.45
C GLU A 57 1.84 -2.58 12.52
N SER A 58 2.42 -1.62 13.22
CA SER A 58 1.68 -0.82 14.23
C SER A 58 0.55 -0.01 13.63
N MET A 59 0.61 0.32 12.35
CA MET A 59 -0.44 0.99 11.58
C MET A 59 -1.43 0.00 10.93
N ASN A 60 -1.28 -1.29 11.19
CA ASN A 60 -2.05 -2.36 10.57
C ASN A 60 -1.94 -2.37 9.04
N ILE A 61 -0.74 -2.09 8.55
CA ILE A 61 -0.43 -2.09 7.11
C ILE A 61 0.43 -3.30 6.78
N GLN A 62 -0.02 -4.08 5.81
CA GLN A 62 0.72 -5.23 5.31
C GLN A 62 1.77 -4.77 4.29
N ALA A 63 2.94 -5.37 4.36
CA ALA A 63 4.03 -5.08 3.44
C ALA A 63 4.78 -6.34 3.06
N THR A 64 5.32 -6.34 1.86
CA THR A 64 6.28 -7.34 1.38
C THR A 64 7.64 -6.68 1.28
N PHE A 65 8.69 -7.38 1.64
CA PHE A 65 10.04 -6.85 1.44
C PHE A 65 10.97 -7.89 0.85
N TYR A 66 12.00 -7.41 0.17
CA TYR A 66 13.02 -8.26 -0.44
C TYR A 66 14.36 -7.53 -0.49
N GLU A 67 15.42 -8.31 -0.55
CA GLU A 67 16.76 -7.78 -0.73
C GLU A 67 16.93 -7.25 -2.16
N SER A 68 17.53 -6.09 -2.28
CA SER A 68 17.86 -5.45 -3.55
C SER A 68 19.30 -4.96 -3.52
N LYS A 69 19.87 -4.77 -4.70
CA LYS A 69 21.25 -4.30 -4.87
C LYS A 69 21.23 -3.00 -5.64
N GLY A 70 21.90 -1.98 -5.10
CA GLY A 70 21.91 -0.64 -5.67
C GLY A 70 23.31 -0.19 -6.06
N MET A 71 23.44 0.51 -7.18
CA MET A 71 24.69 1.10 -7.68
C MET A 71 24.73 2.61 -7.44
N GLY A 72 24.21 3.09 -6.36
CA GLY A 72 24.19 4.51 -6.01
C GLY A 72 25.37 4.94 -5.13
N LYS A 73 25.17 6.10 -4.47
CA LYS A 73 26.15 6.70 -3.56
C LYS A 73 26.21 6.06 -2.17
N GLY A 74 25.46 4.97 -1.93
CA GLY A 74 25.43 4.30 -0.64
C GLY A 74 26.74 3.60 -0.30
N GLU A 75 26.90 3.29 0.99
CA GLU A 75 28.05 2.55 1.46
C GLU A 75 28.12 1.17 0.80
N LYS A 76 29.32 0.83 0.34
CA LYS A 76 29.59 -0.45 -0.31
C LYS A 76 30.39 -1.32 0.65
N TYR A 77 29.99 -2.57 0.76
CA TYR A 77 30.69 -3.52 1.62
C TYR A 77 32.06 -3.86 1.04
N MET A 78 33.02 -4.07 1.94
CA MET A 78 34.32 -4.58 1.60
C MET A 78 34.30 -6.10 1.69
N ILE A 79 34.70 -6.79 0.63
CA ILE A 79 34.83 -8.25 0.61
C ILE A 79 36.31 -8.58 0.73
N SER A 80 36.62 -9.49 1.65
CA SER A 80 37.97 -10.06 1.76
C SER A 80 38.02 -11.39 1.01
N TYR A 81 38.91 -11.49 0.06
CA TYR A 81 39.17 -12.73 -0.68
C TYR A 81 40.40 -13.45 -0.14
N GLY A 82 40.20 -14.66 0.40
CA GLY A 82 41.24 -15.61 0.76
C GLY A 82 42.09 -15.27 1.98
N LYS A 83 42.98 -16.20 2.32
CA LYS A 83 43.95 -16.08 3.42
C LYS A 83 45.12 -15.16 3.04
N GLY A 84 44.87 -13.94 2.77
CA GLY A 84 45.95 -13.01 2.34
C GLY A 84 45.50 -11.57 2.30
N GLY A 85 44.23 -11.32 2.65
CA GLY A 85 43.78 -10.00 3.00
C GLY A 85 43.59 -9.01 1.87
N LYS A 86 43.45 -9.41 0.63
CA LYS A 86 43.01 -8.50 -0.44
C LYS A 86 41.54 -8.18 -0.23
N THR A 87 41.26 -6.93 0.12
CA THR A 87 39.88 -6.44 0.23
C THR A 87 39.50 -5.72 -1.07
N THR A 88 38.36 -6.08 -1.62
CA THR A 88 37.79 -5.42 -2.80
C THR A 88 36.44 -4.82 -2.42
N LYS A 89 36.21 -3.57 -2.85
CA LYS A 89 34.96 -2.90 -2.63
C LYS A 89 33.90 -3.47 -3.57
N MET A 90 32.75 -3.86 -3.04
CA MET A 90 31.64 -4.31 -3.89
C MET A 90 31.19 -3.19 -4.82
N PRO A 91 30.82 -3.50 -6.08
CA PRO A 91 30.33 -2.49 -7.00
C PRO A 91 28.91 -2.01 -6.68
N TYR A 92 28.22 -2.64 -5.74
CA TYR A 92 26.84 -2.33 -5.34
C TYR A 92 26.72 -2.31 -3.82
N SER A 93 25.68 -1.66 -3.33
CA SER A 93 25.24 -1.72 -1.94
C SER A 93 24.05 -2.67 -1.78
N ILE A 94 23.96 -3.34 -0.63
CA ILE A 94 22.81 -4.17 -0.29
C ILE A 94 21.75 -3.26 0.32
N ARG A 95 20.52 -3.36 -0.18
CA ARG A 95 19.35 -2.61 0.25
C ARG A 95 18.18 -3.55 0.47
N HIS A 96 17.18 -3.09 1.17
CA HIS A 96 15.87 -3.74 1.20
C HIS A 96 14.84 -2.84 0.54
N THR A 97 13.98 -3.46 -0.26
CA THR A 97 12.84 -2.80 -0.86
C THR A 97 11.60 -3.26 -0.14
N VAL A 98 10.92 -2.35 0.53
CA VAL A 98 9.65 -2.59 1.22
C VAL A 98 8.52 -2.10 0.33
N VAL A 99 7.58 -2.97 0.02
CA VAL A 99 6.45 -2.69 -0.88
C VAL A 99 5.15 -2.82 -0.13
N THR A 100 4.29 -1.83 -0.24
CA THR A 100 2.93 -1.88 0.28
C THR A 100 1.97 -1.24 -0.70
N ILE A 101 0.71 -1.70 -0.69
CA ILE A 101 -0.39 -1.13 -1.48
C ILE A 101 -1.43 -0.63 -0.50
N ILE A 102 -1.77 0.63 -0.60
CA ILE A 102 -2.65 1.32 0.34
C ILE A 102 -3.65 2.22 -0.39
N ASP A 103 -4.66 2.64 0.33
CA ASP A 103 -5.59 3.64 -0.16
C ASP A 103 -4.89 5.00 -0.33
N GLU A 104 -5.25 5.72 -1.36
CA GLU A 104 -4.65 7.01 -1.69
C GLU A 104 -4.70 8.01 -0.54
N ASN A 105 -5.78 8.00 0.23
CA ASN A 105 -5.95 8.90 1.37
C ASN A 105 -4.98 8.62 2.53
N LYS A 106 -4.33 7.47 2.56
CA LYS A 106 -3.35 7.09 3.59
C LYS A 106 -1.90 7.34 3.18
N VAL A 107 -1.65 7.72 1.94
CA VAL A 107 -0.29 7.85 1.39
C VAL A 107 0.56 8.82 2.21
N GLY A 108 0.06 9.99 2.53
CA GLY A 108 0.81 11.00 3.30
C GLY A 108 1.24 10.50 4.67
N GLU A 109 0.33 9.86 5.40
CA GLU A 109 0.60 9.29 6.72
C GLU A 109 1.65 8.18 6.67
N VAL A 110 1.54 7.28 5.69
CA VAL A 110 2.46 6.15 5.53
C VAL A 110 3.85 6.63 5.13
N ILE A 111 3.96 7.60 4.22
CA ILE A 111 5.25 8.17 3.82
C ILE A 111 5.95 8.80 5.02
N ASN A 112 5.23 9.58 5.82
CA ASN A 112 5.80 10.20 7.02
C ASN A 112 6.27 9.16 8.02
N ALA A 113 5.50 8.09 8.23
CA ALA A 113 5.88 7.00 9.12
C ALA A 113 7.16 6.28 8.64
N ILE A 114 7.26 6.00 7.35
CA ILE A 114 8.46 5.39 6.76
C ILE A 114 9.67 6.31 6.91
N ARG A 115 9.52 7.59 6.62
CA ARG A 115 10.62 8.57 6.76
C ARG A 115 11.11 8.66 8.19
N GLN A 116 10.24 8.70 9.16
CA GLN A 116 10.61 8.77 10.58
C GLN A 116 11.30 7.49 11.04
N SER A 117 10.78 6.33 10.68
CA SER A 117 11.35 5.03 11.08
C SER A 117 12.66 4.70 10.37
N ALA A 118 12.85 5.20 9.15
CA ALA A 118 14.07 5.05 8.38
C ALA A 118 15.05 6.21 8.52
N MET A 119 14.83 7.13 9.47
CA MET A 119 15.68 8.30 9.65
C MET A 119 17.14 7.90 9.84
N ILE A 120 17.97 8.43 8.96
CA ILE A 120 19.39 8.09 8.89
C ILE A 120 20.17 9.34 9.23
N THR A 121 21.07 9.20 10.19
CA THR A 121 21.94 10.30 10.65
C THR A 121 23.14 10.55 9.72
N SER A 122 23.47 9.60 8.86
CA SER A 122 24.59 9.73 7.93
C SER A 122 24.11 10.20 6.55
N LYS A 123 24.76 11.22 6.02
CA LYS A 123 24.43 11.82 4.73
C LYS A 123 24.67 10.89 3.51
N SER A 124 25.38 9.78 3.72
CA SER A 124 25.79 8.89 2.63
C SER A 124 24.82 7.76 2.32
N ASN A 125 23.80 7.58 3.13
CA ASN A 125 22.93 6.42 3.05
C ASN A 125 21.46 6.80 2.99
N VAL A 126 21.08 7.47 1.93
CA VAL A 126 19.72 7.97 1.73
C VAL A 126 18.88 6.90 1.04
N GLY A 127 17.75 6.57 1.64
CA GLY A 127 16.72 5.78 1.00
C GLY A 127 15.89 6.62 0.02
N ILE A 128 15.13 5.95 -0.84
CA ILE A 128 14.17 6.59 -1.73
C ILE A 128 12.80 5.96 -1.56
N ILE A 129 11.76 6.74 -1.76
CA ILE A 129 10.38 6.26 -1.80
C ILE A 129 9.82 6.54 -3.19
N VAL A 130 9.29 5.50 -3.83
CA VAL A 130 8.64 5.57 -5.13
C VAL A 130 7.14 5.32 -4.91
N ILE A 131 6.31 6.17 -5.51
CA ILE A 131 4.86 6.04 -5.46
C ILE A 131 4.35 5.87 -6.87
N SER A 132 3.51 4.86 -7.07
CA SER A 132 2.87 4.61 -8.37
C SER A 132 1.39 4.32 -8.21
N SER A 133 0.64 4.60 -9.27
CA SER A 133 -0.78 4.25 -9.33
C SER A 133 -0.95 2.76 -9.54
N VAL A 134 -2.01 2.20 -8.98
CA VAL A 134 -2.37 0.79 -9.12
C VAL A 134 -3.72 0.72 -9.81
N ASP A 135 -3.78 0.02 -10.93
CA ASP A 135 -5.02 -0.12 -11.68
C ASP A 135 -5.99 -1.07 -10.98
N ASP A 136 -5.48 -2.20 -10.48
CA ASP A 136 -6.30 -3.19 -9.81
C ASP A 136 -5.48 -4.06 -8.86
N VAL A 137 -6.14 -4.62 -7.85
CA VAL A 137 -5.56 -5.59 -6.90
C VAL A 137 -6.53 -6.76 -6.80
N LEU A 138 -6.12 -7.92 -7.27
CA LEU A 138 -6.94 -9.12 -7.31
C LEU A 138 -6.40 -10.18 -6.36
N PRO A 139 -7.27 -10.80 -5.53
CA PRO A 139 -6.86 -11.96 -4.75
C PRO A 139 -6.60 -13.17 -5.67
N ILE A 140 -5.74 -14.04 -5.22
CA ILE A 140 -5.46 -15.32 -5.91
C ILE A 140 -6.56 -16.32 -5.62
#